data_e5b410f94ad29e75eb0718c0cb839261
#
_entry.id   e5b410f94ad29e75eb0718c0cb839261
#
_cell.length_a   1.000
_cell.length_b   1.000
_cell.length_c   1.000
_cell.angle_alpha   90.00
_cell.angle_beta   90.00
_cell.angle_gamma   90.00
#
_symmetry.space_group_name_H-M   'P 1'
#
loop_
_entity.id
_entity.type
_entity.pdbx_description
1 polymer ?
#
loop_
_entity_poly.entity_id
_entity_poly.type
_entity_poly.pdbx_seq_one_letter_code
_entity_poly.pdbx_strand_id
1 'polypeptide(L)'
;MKQRIRVVGIIKTDEGVLVLKQSRGRSESPVFWELPTGKIKFGEQPEEAMARSLTEYTGLNATSIKLKDVITFLAPEGASQLSNLYIIYELEVTGGKRPEPRDRYTAFKYIKDFALSNVRLNEASAAVMEIENEGAGSDKINSRDTANAITINVDGASRGNPGPSGIGYVIHDNSGKIVEQGGEFIGFATSRVAEYYAMRKGIERAIELGYKSVKFISDSLMVVNQLNGIFTVKNQDILPIYKDILEKIDEFEAVSFAHVPRSENTIADSEANAAIDHILKKN
;
A
#
# COMPACT_ATOMS: atom_id res chain seq x y z
N MET A 1 24.76 13.23 3.87
CA MET A 1 23.31 13.15 4.14
C MET A 1 22.63 14.24 3.35
N LYS A 2 21.68 13.91 2.50
CA LYS A 2 20.87 14.91 1.76
C LYS A 2 19.49 14.99 2.42
N GLN A 3 18.91 16.18 2.48
CA GLN A 3 17.56 16.39 2.99
C GLN A 3 16.68 16.97 1.88
N ARG A 4 15.46 16.47 1.76
CA ARG A 4 14.43 17.04 0.89
C ARG A 4 13.26 17.46 1.74
N ILE A 5 12.80 18.69 1.56
CA ILE A 5 11.64 19.24 2.24
C ILE A 5 10.50 19.35 1.24
N ARG A 6 9.34 18.86 1.63
CA ARG A 6 8.12 18.88 0.81
C ARG A 6 6.93 19.31 1.65
N VAL A 7 5.94 19.85 0.99
CA VAL A 7 4.63 20.13 1.58
C VAL A 7 3.61 19.11 1.06
N VAL A 8 2.67 18.72 1.89
CA VAL A 8 1.58 17.78 1.56
C VAL A 8 0.26 18.38 2.03
N GLY A 9 -0.74 18.39 1.16
CA GLY A 9 -2.07 18.91 1.45
C GLY A 9 -3.12 17.82 1.57
N ILE A 10 -3.89 17.85 2.65
CA ILE A 10 -5.07 17.02 2.85
C ILE A 10 -6.30 17.86 2.53
N ILE A 11 -7.06 17.47 1.53
CA ILE A 11 -8.32 18.11 1.15
C ILE A 11 -9.44 17.11 1.37
N LYS A 12 -10.30 17.40 2.35
CA LYS A 12 -11.48 16.59 2.65
C LYS A 12 -12.73 17.25 2.10
N THR A 13 -13.57 16.47 1.47
CA THR A 13 -14.90 16.86 0.97
C THR A 13 -15.92 15.80 1.34
N ASP A 14 -17.20 16.05 1.07
CA ASP A 14 -18.26 15.03 1.23
C ASP A 14 -18.05 13.80 0.32
N GLU A 15 -17.27 13.97 -0.76
CA GLU A 15 -16.89 12.87 -1.67
C GLU A 15 -15.71 12.06 -1.15
N GLY A 16 -14.95 12.55 -0.15
CA GLY A 16 -13.77 11.92 0.45
C GLY A 16 -12.52 12.78 0.40
N VAL A 17 -11.34 12.16 0.57
CA VAL A 17 -10.03 12.80 0.49
C VAL A 17 -9.53 12.84 -0.95
N LEU A 18 -9.09 14.00 -1.40
CA LEU A 18 -8.53 14.16 -2.75
C LEU A 18 -7.16 13.48 -2.88
N VAL A 19 -7.04 12.61 -3.88
CA VAL A 19 -5.78 12.03 -4.33
C VAL A 19 -5.58 12.24 -5.83
N LEU A 20 -4.32 12.33 -6.24
CA LEU A 20 -3.88 12.63 -7.61
C LEU A 20 -3.09 11.45 -8.16
N LYS A 21 -3.41 11.02 -9.37
CA LYS A 21 -2.71 9.94 -10.07
C LYS A 21 -1.46 10.49 -10.76
N GLN A 22 -0.28 9.98 -10.41
CA GLN A 22 0.96 10.37 -11.07
C GLN A 22 0.96 9.94 -12.55
N SER A 23 1.54 10.78 -13.41
CA SER A 23 1.83 10.39 -14.80
C SER A 23 2.90 9.29 -14.79
N ARG A 24 2.81 8.36 -15.73
CA ARG A 24 3.89 7.37 -15.94
C ARG A 24 5.16 8.12 -16.33
N GLY A 25 6.19 8.00 -15.50
CA GLY A 25 7.54 8.40 -15.87
C GLY A 25 8.09 7.49 -16.99
N ARG A 26 9.32 7.76 -17.47
CA ARG A 26 10.01 6.91 -18.48
C ARG A 26 10.34 5.48 -18.01
N SER A 27 10.01 5.13 -16.79
CA SER A 27 10.26 3.83 -16.15
C SER A 27 8.97 3.01 -16.09
N GLU A 28 9.08 1.69 -16.20
CA GLU A 28 8.01 0.69 -16.01
C GLU A 28 7.49 0.60 -14.56
N SER A 29 7.73 1.63 -13.74
CA SER A 29 7.32 1.69 -12.35
C SER A 29 5.80 1.76 -12.23
N PRO A 30 5.21 1.14 -11.21
CA PRO A 30 3.78 1.23 -10.96
C PRO A 30 3.35 2.67 -10.77
N VAL A 31 2.15 2.98 -11.24
CA VAL A 31 1.56 4.32 -11.12
C VAL A 31 0.94 4.41 -9.73
N PHE A 32 1.47 5.32 -8.92
CA PHE A 32 0.95 5.62 -7.59
C PHE A 32 0.00 6.81 -7.62
N TRP A 33 -0.85 6.82 -6.62
CA TRP A 33 -1.63 7.98 -6.23
C TRP A 33 -0.94 8.68 -5.07
N GLU A 34 -1.09 9.97 -4.98
CA GLU A 34 -0.56 10.74 -3.85
C GLU A 34 -1.50 11.88 -3.47
N LEU A 35 -1.40 12.31 -2.22
CA LEU A 35 -1.98 13.57 -1.79
C LEU A 35 -1.34 14.74 -2.56
N PRO A 36 -2.04 15.86 -2.76
CA PRO A 36 -1.43 17.07 -3.32
C PRO A 36 -0.11 17.39 -2.64
N THR A 37 1.01 17.31 -3.37
CA THR A 37 2.37 17.42 -2.81
C THR A 37 3.18 18.43 -3.59
N GLY A 38 3.94 19.28 -2.89
CA GLY A 38 4.80 20.30 -3.48
C GLY A 38 6.24 20.27 -3.00
N LYS A 39 7.14 20.89 -3.77
CA LYS A 39 8.50 21.22 -3.34
C LYS A 39 8.54 22.67 -2.89
N ILE A 40 9.24 22.94 -1.81
CA ILE A 40 9.52 24.33 -1.38
C ILE A 40 10.64 24.86 -2.25
N LYS A 41 10.43 26.02 -2.87
CA LYS A 41 11.47 26.75 -3.62
C LYS A 41 12.36 27.52 -2.65
N PHE A 42 13.56 27.87 -3.08
CA PHE A 42 14.47 28.68 -2.26
C PHE A 42 13.81 30.04 -1.91
N GLY A 43 13.77 30.36 -0.62
CA GLY A 43 13.16 31.60 -0.09
C GLY A 43 11.64 31.56 0.04
N GLU A 44 10.96 30.49 -0.36
CA GLU A 44 9.51 30.35 -0.26
C GLU A 44 9.09 29.83 1.11
N GLN A 45 8.01 30.37 1.67
CA GLN A 45 7.43 29.81 2.89
C GLN A 45 6.67 28.51 2.59
N PRO A 46 6.59 27.57 3.54
CA PRO A 46 5.93 26.27 3.30
C PRO A 46 4.45 26.41 2.89
N GLU A 47 3.70 27.34 3.49
CA GLU A 47 2.31 27.62 3.15
C GLU A 47 2.16 28.15 1.69
N GLU A 48 3.05 29.04 1.29
CA GLU A 48 3.10 29.57 -0.08
C GLU A 48 3.39 28.45 -1.09
N ALA A 49 4.35 27.56 -0.75
CA ALA A 49 4.67 26.38 -1.55
C ALA A 49 3.48 25.44 -1.69
N MET A 50 2.70 25.26 -0.63
CA MET A 50 1.49 24.42 -0.64
C MET A 50 0.42 25.04 -1.53
N ALA A 51 0.10 26.33 -1.33
CA ALA A 51 -0.89 27.05 -2.14
C ALA A 51 -0.54 27.05 -3.62
N ARG A 52 0.71 27.37 -3.95
CA ARG A 52 1.23 27.38 -5.32
C ARG A 52 1.13 25.97 -5.94
N SER A 53 1.59 24.96 -5.25
CA SER A 53 1.60 23.58 -5.78
C SER A 53 0.20 23.06 -6.01
N LEU A 54 -0.75 23.38 -5.12
CA LEU A 54 -2.15 23.06 -5.32
C LEU A 54 -2.70 23.68 -6.59
N THR A 55 -2.49 24.97 -6.78
CA THR A 55 -2.97 25.70 -7.96
C THR A 55 -2.29 25.21 -9.25
N GLU A 56 -0.95 25.04 -9.23
CA GLU A 56 -0.18 24.56 -10.39
C GLU A 56 -0.67 23.18 -10.86
N TYR A 57 -0.89 22.25 -9.92
CA TYR A 57 -1.16 20.85 -10.27
C TYR A 57 -2.62 20.47 -10.38
N THR A 58 -3.52 21.25 -9.79
CA THR A 58 -4.96 20.92 -9.76
C THR A 58 -5.89 22.02 -10.22
N GLY A 59 -5.37 23.25 -10.41
CA GLY A 59 -6.18 24.42 -10.68
C GLY A 59 -7.06 24.87 -9.51
N LEU A 60 -6.98 24.21 -8.35
CA LEU A 60 -7.71 24.60 -7.14
C LEU A 60 -6.98 25.73 -6.40
N ASN A 61 -7.73 26.57 -5.73
CA ASN A 61 -7.19 27.58 -4.83
C ASN A 61 -7.58 27.25 -3.39
N ALA A 62 -6.60 27.24 -2.48
CA ALA A 62 -6.85 27.11 -1.06
C ALA A 62 -7.48 28.38 -0.51
N THR A 63 -8.55 28.24 0.27
CA THR A 63 -9.18 29.32 1.06
C THR A 63 -8.69 29.28 2.51
N SER A 64 -8.19 28.15 2.98
CA SER A 64 -7.58 27.99 4.28
C SER A 64 -6.42 26.98 4.18
N ILE A 65 -5.31 27.24 4.86
CA ILE A 65 -4.13 26.37 4.97
C ILE A 65 -3.77 26.31 6.45
N LYS A 66 -3.95 25.14 7.07
CA LYS A 66 -3.65 24.94 8.48
C LYS A 66 -2.58 23.87 8.63
N LEU A 67 -1.47 24.22 9.32
CA LEU A 67 -0.45 23.22 9.65
C LEU A 67 -1.09 22.13 10.52
N LYS A 68 -0.87 20.88 10.12
CA LYS A 68 -1.37 19.71 10.83
C LYS A 68 -0.26 18.96 11.53
N ASP A 69 0.80 18.61 10.81
CA ASP A 69 1.90 17.80 11.33
C ASP A 69 3.18 17.98 10.52
N VAL A 70 4.29 17.46 11.05
CA VAL A 70 5.59 17.38 10.36
C VAL A 70 6.16 15.99 10.56
N ILE A 71 6.38 15.25 9.48
CA ILE A 71 6.91 13.89 9.54
C ILE A 71 8.22 13.76 8.77
N THR A 72 9.06 12.82 9.18
CA THR A 72 10.35 12.55 8.54
C THR A 72 10.47 11.08 8.17
N PHE A 73 10.87 10.82 6.93
CA PHE A 73 11.20 9.49 6.44
C PHE A 73 12.64 9.39 6.01
N LEU A 74 13.28 8.28 6.33
CA LEU A 74 14.59 7.92 5.82
C LEU A 74 14.40 6.98 4.61
N ALA A 75 14.76 7.45 3.43
CA ALA A 75 14.75 6.65 2.22
C ALA A 75 16.18 6.30 1.79
N PRO A 76 16.44 5.07 1.35
CA PRO A 76 17.75 4.72 0.79
C PRO A 76 17.96 5.44 -0.56
N GLU A 77 19.06 6.14 -0.73
CA GLU A 77 19.51 6.76 -1.99
C GLU A 77 20.87 6.19 -2.39
N GLY A 78 20.88 5.04 -3.06
CA GLY A 78 22.12 4.31 -3.38
C GLY A 78 22.87 3.88 -2.12
N ALA A 79 24.15 4.30 -1.99
CA ALA A 79 24.96 4.08 -0.79
C ALA A 79 24.72 5.13 0.33
N SER A 80 23.84 6.10 0.12
CA SER A 80 23.55 7.21 1.04
C SER A 80 22.11 7.10 1.57
N GLN A 81 21.86 7.75 2.71
CA GLN A 81 20.50 7.94 3.22
C GLN A 81 20.00 9.33 2.83
N LEU A 82 18.76 9.38 2.33
CA LEU A 82 18.03 10.60 2.05
C LEU A 82 16.97 10.81 3.13
N SER A 83 17.04 11.91 3.86
CA SER A 83 15.98 12.33 4.78
C SER A 83 14.94 13.14 4.00
N ASN A 84 13.69 12.65 3.97
CA ASN A 84 12.57 13.40 3.44
C ASN A 84 11.75 13.95 4.61
N LEU A 85 11.63 15.26 4.70
CA LEU A 85 10.79 15.96 5.67
C LEU A 85 9.53 16.43 4.93
N TYR A 86 8.37 16.06 5.45
CA TYR A 86 7.07 16.46 4.93
C TYR A 86 6.34 17.34 5.93
N ILE A 87 5.93 18.53 5.48
CA ILE A 87 5.10 19.46 6.25
C ILE A 87 3.68 19.27 5.76
N ILE A 88 2.80 18.81 6.63
CA ILE A 88 1.44 18.39 6.32
C ILE A 88 0.47 19.51 6.67
N TYR A 89 -0.38 19.85 5.71
CA TYR A 89 -1.41 20.87 5.86
C TYR A 89 -2.80 20.28 5.62
N GLU A 90 -3.76 20.68 6.43
CA GLU A 90 -5.17 20.55 6.12
C GLU A 90 -5.62 21.76 5.31
N LEU A 91 -6.29 21.52 4.17
CA LEU A 91 -6.65 22.55 3.21
C LEU A 91 -8.16 22.61 3.01
N GLU A 92 -8.70 23.82 3.03
CA GLU A 92 -10.02 24.11 2.49
C GLU A 92 -9.85 24.73 1.09
N VAL A 93 -10.70 24.35 0.16
CA VAL A 93 -10.68 24.86 -1.21
C VAL A 93 -12.00 25.51 -1.57
N THR A 94 -11.98 26.40 -2.55
CA THR A 94 -13.21 27.03 -3.05
C THR A 94 -14.20 25.97 -3.51
N GLY A 95 -15.41 25.99 -2.93
CA GLY A 95 -16.46 25.00 -3.21
C GLY A 95 -16.88 24.95 -4.69
N GLY A 96 -17.28 23.77 -5.14
CA GLY A 96 -17.88 23.56 -6.47
C GLY A 96 -16.89 23.43 -7.63
N LYS A 97 -15.60 23.71 -7.44
CA LYS A 97 -14.59 23.52 -8.48
C LYS A 97 -14.00 22.12 -8.40
N ARG A 98 -14.04 21.37 -9.51
CA ARG A 98 -13.36 20.09 -9.63
C ARG A 98 -11.88 20.26 -9.94
N PRO A 99 -11.00 19.37 -9.45
CA PRO A 99 -9.59 19.37 -9.81
C PRO A 99 -9.39 19.18 -11.32
N GLU A 100 -8.43 19.90 -11.86
CA GLU A 100 -7.94 19.75 -13.23
C GLU A 100 -6.48 19.28 -13.14
N PRO A 101 -6.20 17.94 -13.11
CA PRO A 101 -4.85 17.45 -13.00
C PRO A 101 -3.96 17.97 -14.14
N ARG A 102 -2.77 18.48 -13.79
CA ARG A 102 -1.80 19.06 -14.71
C ARG A 102 -0.40 18.55 -14.44
N ASP A 103 0.50 18.75 -15.39
CA ASP A 103 1.91 18.40 -15.33
C ASP A 103 2.16 16.92 -15.02
N ARG A 104 2.57 16.61 -13.80
CA ARG A 104 2.91 15.27 -13.36
C ARG A 104 1.70 14.42 -12.98
N TYR A 105 0.50 14.95 -13.07
CA TYR A 105 -0.73 14.24 -12.74
C TYR A 105 -1.64 14.06 -13.95
N THR A 106 -2.29 12.90 -14.03
CA THR A 106 -3.16 12.51 -15.17
C THR A 106 -4.62 12.33 -14.78
N ALA A 107 -4.91 12.17 -13.50
CA ALA A 107 -6.26 11.98 -12.99
C ALA A 107 -6.35 12.38 -11.51
N PHE A 108 -7.58 12.46 -11.01
CA PHE A 108 -7.88 12.61 -9.59
C PHE A 108 -9.00 11.66 -9.16
N LYS A 109 -9.05 11.39 -7.86
CA LYS A 109 -10.17 10.70 -7.18
C LYS A 109 -10.40 11.32 -5.80
N TYR A 110 -11.62 11.19 -5.31
CA TYR A 110 -11.95 11.36 -3.91
C TYR A 110 -12.14 9.98 -3.28
N ILE A 111 -11.46 9.71 -2.16
CA ILE A 111 -11.45 8.42 -1.50
C ILE A 111 -12.06 8.58 -0.12
N LYS A 112 -13.20 7.92 0.14
CA LYS A 112 -13.86 7.92 1.45
C LYS A 112 -13.22 6.92 2.40
N ASP A 113 -12.86 5.75 1.89
CA ASP A 113 -12.22 4.69 2.65
C ASP A 113 -11.00 4.16 1.87
N PHE A 114 -9.81 4.42 2.38
CA PHE A 114 -8.56 3.99 1.76
C PHE A 114 -8.34 2.48 1.90
N ALA A 115 -8.88 1.84 2.94
CA ALA A 115 -8.75 0.40 3.14
C ALA A 115 -9.54 -0.41 2.11
N LEU A 116 -10.64 0.16 1.58
CA LEU A 116 -11.49 -0.47 0.58
C LEU A 116 -11.22 0.04 -0.86
N SER A 117 -10.30 0.97 -1.04
CA SER A 117 -10.02 1.55 -2.35
C SER A 117 -8.90 0.79 -3.07
N ASN A 118 -9.03 0.64 -4.41
CA ASN A 118 -7.93 0.14 -5.26
C ASN A 118 -6.85 1.20 -5.51
N VAL A 119 -6.76 2.21 -4.63
CA VAL A 119 -5.81 3.31 -4.74
C VAL A 119 -4.55 2.99 -3.98
N ARG A 120 -3.44 2.83 -4.70
CA ARG A 120 -2.10 2.70 -4.09
C ARG A 120 -1.52 4.07 -3.87
N LEU A 121 -1.40 4.45 -2.61
CA LEU A 121 -0.72 5.67 -2.24
C LEU A 121 0.81 5.50 -2.31
N ASN A 122 1.52 6.59 -2.62
CA ASN A 122 2.96 6.61 -2.40
C ASN A 122 3.26 6.62 -0.88
N GLU A 123 4.51 6.29 -0.51
CA GLU A 123 4.96 6.14 0.89
C GLU A 123 4.55 7.32 1.79
N ALA A 124 4.80 8.56 1.33
CA ALA A 124 4.50 9.75 2.11
C ALA A 124 2.99 9.94 2.33
N SER A 125 2.19 9.72 1.29
CA SER A 125 0.73 9.88 1.38
C SER A 125 0.09 8.79 2.23
N ALA A 126 0.60 7.56 2.17
CA ALA A 126 0.15 6.46 3.02
C ALA A 126 0.38 6.77 4.51
N ALA A 127 1.59 7.20 4.87
CA ALA A 127 1.91 7.55 6.25
C ALA A 127 1.11 8.76 6.78
N VAL A 128 0.84 9.75 5.91
CA VAL A 128 -0.02 10.89 6.28
C VAL A 128 -1.45 10.40 6.57
N MET A 129 -1.95 9.45 5.80
CA MET A 129 -3.30 8.90 6.00
C MET A 129 -3.40 7.97 7.22
N GLU A 130 -2.32 7.30 7.62
CA GLU A 130 -2.24 6.55 8.88
C GLU A 130 -2.37 7.49 10.10
N ILE A 131 -1.66 8.62 10.11
CA ILE A 131 -1.77 9.65 11.14
C ILE A 131 -3.20 10.21 11.21
N GLU A 132 -3.87 10.41 10.07
CA GLU A 132 -5.28 10.83 10.03
C GLU A 132 -6.21 9.85 10.74
N ASN A 133 -5.96 8.55 10.57
CA ASN A 133 -6.78 7.51 11.18
C ASN A 133 -6.50 7.36 12.70
N GLU A 134 -5.26 7.59 13.15
CA GLU A 134 -4.90 7.55 14.57
C GLU A 134 -5.41 8.79 15.34
N GLY A 135 -5.46 9.96 14.72
CA GLY A 135 -5.96 11.21 15.31
C GLY A 135 -7.49 11.32 15.41
N ALA A 136 -8.21 10.57 14.61
CA ALA A 136 -9.64 10.36 14.74
C ALA A 136 -9.87 9.25 15.77
N GLY A 137 -9.86 9.62 17.06
CA GLY A 137 -9.99 8.70 18.19
C GLY A 137 -10.88 7.49 17.88
N SER A 138 -10.56 6.34 18.43
CA SER A 138 -11.09 5.00 18.22
C SER A 138 -12.63 4.86 18.24
N ASP A 139 -13.32 5.65 17.44
CA ASP A 139 -14.74 5.53 17.18
C ASP A 139 -14.95 4.97 15.77
N LYS A 140 -15.12 3.64 15.76
CA LYS A 140 -15.84 2.88 14.74
C LYS A 140 -15.61 3.31 13.30
N ILE A 141 -14.56 2.76 12.68
CA ILE A 141 -14.62 2.42 11.24
C ILE A 141 -16.01 1.80 11.02
N ASN A 142 -16.83 2.48 10.24
CA ASN A 142 -18.17 2.01 9.93
C ASN A 142 -18.07 0.62 9.30
N SER A 143 -18.34 -0.40 10.10
CA SER A 143 -18.27 -1.82 9.82
C SER A 143 -19.30 -2.32 8.79
N ARG A 144 -19.85 -1.46 7.93
CA ARG A 144 -20.91 -1.88 6.99
C ARG A 144 -20.40 -2.38 5.65
N ASP A 145 -19.23 -1.94 5.17
CA ASP A 145 -18.69 -2.44 3.90
C ASP A 145 -17.58 -3.49 4.07
N THR A 146 -16.91 -3.53 5.23
CA THR A 146 -16.00 -4.63 5.59
C THR A 146 -16.72 -5.88 6.09
N ALA A 147 -18.03 -5.79 6.38
CA ALA A 147 -18.84 -6.93 6.82
C ALA A 147 -18.89 -8.08 5.79
N ASN A 148 -18.47 -7.83 4.55
CA ASN A 148 -18.42 -8.82 3.46
C ASN A 148 -17.02 -9.06 2.87
N ALA A 149 -15.95 -8.49 3.43
CA ALA A 149 -14.60 -8.74 2.94
C ALA A 149 -14.06 -10.09 3.45
N ILE A 150 -13.67 -10.95 2.51
CA ILE A 150 -12.96 -12.19 2.81
C ILE A 150 -11.56 -11.85 3.28
N THR A 151 -11.08 -12.53 4.32
CA THR A 151 -9.72 -12.38 4.82
C THR A 151 -8.86 -13.56 4.38
N ILE A 152 -7.69 -13.29 3.81
CA ILE A 152 -6.75 -14.32 3.36
C ILE A 152 -5.40 -14.09 4.02
N ASN A 153 -5.02 -14.98 4.91
CA ASN A 153 -3.69 -15.03 5.49
C ASN A 153 -2.75 -15.80 4.57
N VAL A 154 -1.53 -15.28 4.37
CA VAL A 154 -0.51 -15.92 3.54
C VAL A 154 0.85 -15.91 4.24
N ASP A 155 1.65 -16.94 4.00
CA ASP A 155 3.02 -17.04 4.49
C ASP A 155 3.92 -17.84 3.54
N GLY A 156 5.21 -17.46 3.49
CA GLY A 156 6.23 -18.12 2.70
C GLY A 156 7.40 -18.60 3.56
N ALA A 157 7.69 -19.92 3.52
CA ALA A 157 8.78 -20.53 4.27
C ALA A 157 9.92 -21.00 3.37
N SER A 158 11.15 -21.02 3.90
CA SER A 158 12.31 -21.62 3.24
C SER A 158 13.22 -22.31 4.25
N ARG A 159 13.67 -23.53 3.93
CA ARG A 159 14.66 -24.29 4.71
C ARG A 159 16.08 -23.98 4.23
N GLY A 160 16.50 -22.74 4.42
CA GLY A 160 17.73 -22.15 3.92
C GLY A 160 17.44 -20.89 3.10
N ASN A 161 18.49 -20.16 2.68
CA ASN A 161 18.28 -18.90 1.95
C ASN A 161 19.36 -18.69 0.86
N PRO A 162 19.16 -19.27 -0.37
CA PRO A 162 18.01 -20.07 -0.80
C PRO A 162 17.99 -21.53 -0.27
N GLY A 163 16.80 -22.14 -0.31
CA GLY A 163 16.59 -23.52 0.10
C GLY A 163 15.24 -24.05 -0.37
N PRO A 164 14.90 -25.33 0.00
CA PRO A 164 13.56 -25.87 -0.22
C PRO A 164 12.52 -24.94 0.38
N SER A 165 11.56 -24.52 -0.43
CA SER A 165 10.61 -23.46 -0.08
C SER A 165 9.18 -23.89 -0.33
N GLY A 166 8.27 -23.40 0.50
CA GLY A 166 6.85 -23.62 0.41
C GLY A 166 6.07 -22.35 0.72
N ILE A 167 4.83 -22.36 0.32
CA ILE A 167 3.87 -21.31 0.59
C ILE A 167 2.66 -21.87 1.30
N GLY A 168 2.00 -21.04 2.09
CA GLY A 168 0.76 -21.37 2.77
C GLY A 168 -0.25 -20.26 2.68
N TYR A 169 -1.54 -20.60 2.67
CA TYR A 169 -2.64 -19.66 2.71
C TYR A 169 -3.81 -20.21 3.52
N VAL A 170 -4.59 -19.30 4.09
CA VAL A 170 -5.83 -19.60 4.82
C VAL A 170 -6.87 -18.56 4.47
N ILE A 171 -8.04 -19.00 4.03
CA ILE A 171 -9.17 -18.14 3.67
C ILE A 171 -10.20 -18.18 4.79
N HIS A 172 -10.56 -17.02 5.30
CA HIS A 172 -11.60 -16.87 6.32
C HIS A 172 -12.80 -16.12 5.70
N ASP A 173 -14.00 -16.59 6.02
CA ASP A 173 -15.21 -15.85 5.74
C ASP A 173 -15.39 -14.64 6.69
N ASN A 174 -16.45 -13.88 6.48
CA ASN A 174 -16.77 -12.69 7.27
C ASN A 174 -17.04 -12.97 8.75
N SER A 175 -17.30 -14.22 9.11
CA SER A 175 -17.47 -14.65 10.51
C SER A 175 -16.14 -15.06 11.16
N GLY A 176 -15.03 -15.06 10.41
CA GLY A 176 -13.73 -15.55 10.83
C GLY A 176 -13.58 -17.06 10.74
N LYS A 177 -14.55 -17.79 10.17
CA LYS A 177 -14.48 -19.24 9.98
C LYS A 177 -13.59 -19.55 8.77
N ILE A 178 -12.73 -20.55 8.92
CA ILE A 178 -11.90 -21.05 7.83
C ILE A 178 -12.78 -21.71 6.77
N VAL A 179 -12.71 -21.18 5.54
CA VAL A 179 -13.39 -21.71 4.36
C VAL A 179 -12.47 -22.65 3.60
N GLU A 180 -11.20 -22.29 3.50
CA GLU A 180 -10.17 -23.05 2.80
C GLU A 180 -8.80 -22.77 3.40
N GLN A 181 -7.91 -23.76 3.39
CA GLN A 181 -6.51 -23.59 3.68
C GLN A 181 -5.68 -24.54 2.83
N GLY A 182 -4.43 -24.20 2.59
CA GLY A 182 -3.54 -25.08 1.83
C GLY A 182 -2.12 -24.56 1.76
N GLY A 183 -1.24 -25.47 1.33
CA GLY A 183 0.17 -25.18 1.10
C GLY A 183 0.67 -25.81 -0.19
N GLU A 184 1.71 -25.22 -0.78
CA GLU A 184 2.34 -25.69 -2.00
C GLU A 184 3.86 -25.58 -1.90
N PHE A 185 4.58 -26.64 -2.33
CA PHE A 185 6.03 -26.62 -2.46
C PHE A 185 6.41 -25.90 -3.74
N ILE A 186 7.24 -24.86 -3.66
CA ILE A 186 7.61 -24.01 -4.80
C ILE A 186 9.03 -24.23 -5.33
N GLY A 187 9.69 -25.33 -4.88
CA GLY A 187 11.07 -25.60 -5.26
C GLY A 187 12.10 -24.93 -4.36
N PHE A 188 13.22 -24.47 -4.93
CA PHE A 188 14.29 -23.79 -4.22
C PHE A 188 14.16 -22.27 -4.40
N ALA A 189 13.97 -21.55 -3.32
CA ALA A 189 13.84 -20.11 -3.33
C ALA A 189 14.44 -19.46 -2.07
N THR A 190 14.58 -18.15 -2.08
CA THR A 190 14.85 -17.39 -0.85
C THR A 190 13.55 -17.20 -0.07
N SER A 191 13.63 -16.99 1.25
CA SER A 191 12.45 -16.71 2.08
C SER A 191 11.64 -15.54 1.53
N ARG A 192 12.30 -14.49 1.06
CA ARG A 192 11.63 -13.31 0.48
C ARG A 192 10.86 -13.65 -0.80
N VAL A 193 11.41 -14.48 -1.68
CA VAL A 193 10.71 -14.95 -2.88
C VAL A 193 9.51 -15.82 -2.49
N ALA A 194 9.65 -16.68 -1.49
CA ALA A 194 8.54 -17.51 -0.99
C ALA A 194 7.37 -16.66 -0.46
N GLU A 195 7.65 -15.58 0.27
CA GLU A 195 6.64 -14.62 0.74
C GLU A 195 5.83 -13.99 -0.41
N TYR A 196 6.53 -13.60 -1.49
CA TYR A 196 5.85 -13.06 -2.67
C TYR A 196 5.02 -14.09 -3.41
N TYR A 197 5.51 -15.34 -3.51
CA TYR A 197 4.74 -16.44 -4.09
C TYR A 197 3.50 -16.79 -3.25
N ALA A 198 3.60 -16.73 -1.93
CA ALA A 198 2.47 -16.93 -1.03
C ALA A 198 1.38 -15.88 -1.25
N MET A 199 1.77 -14.61 -1.32
CA MET A 199 0.85 -13.51 -1.62
C MET A 199 0.19 -13.69 -3.00
N ARG A 200 0.98 -14.01 -4.04
CA ARG A 200 0.47 -14.28 -5.38
C ARG A 200 -0.55 -15.43 -5.37
N LYS A 201 -0.24 -16.52 -4.69
CA LYS A 201 -1.16 -17.68 -4.58
C LYS A 201 -2.46 -17.33 -3.90
N GLY A 202 -2.43 -16.58 -2.80
CA GLY A 202 -3.63 -16.11 -2.12
C GLY A 202 -4.50 -15.25 -3.02
N ILE A 203 -3.89 -14.37 -3.83
CA ILE A 203 -4.58 -13.52 -4.80
C ILE A 203 -5.22 -14.36 -5.91
N GLU A 204 -4.46 -15.29 -6.51
CA GLU A 204 -4.96 -16.21 -7.54
C GLU A 204 -6.14 -17.02 -7.01
N ARG A 205 -6.03 -17.53 -5.78
CA ARG A 205 -7.11 -18.30 -5.17
C ARG A 205 -8.37 -17.46 -4.91
N ALA A 206 -8.21 -16.21 -4.52
CA ALA A 206 -9.33 -15.29 -4.35
C ALA A 206 -10.05 -15.00 -5.66
N ILE A 207 -9.31 -14.82 -6.76
CA ILE A 207 -9.85 -14.62 -8.11
C ILE A 207 -10.61 -15.86 -8.57
N GLU A 208 -10.02 -17.06 -8.44
CA GLU A 208 -10.65 -18.35 -8.80
C GLU A 208 -11.97 -18.59 -8.06
N LEU A 209 -12.05 -18.17 -6.80
CA LEU A 209 -13.27 -18.26 -5.98
C LEU A 209 -14.28 -17.13 -6.24
N GLY A 210 -13.92 -16.16 -7.09
CA GLY A 210 -14.81 -15.06 -7.48
C GLY A 210 -14.99 -13.97 -6.43
N TYR A 211 -14.12 -13.91 -5.42
CA TYR A 211 -14.20 -12.86 -4.40
C TYR A 211 -13.84 -11.49 -5.00
N LYS A 212 -14.62 -10.46 -4.67
CA LYS A 212 -14.44 -9.11 -5.18
C LYS A 212 -13.89 -8.13 -4.15
N SER A 213 -14.09 -8.43 -2.87
CA SER A 213 -13.57 -7.61 -1.76
C SER A 213 -12.73 -8.48 -0.83
N VAL A 214 -11.42 -8.24 -0.75
CA VAL A 214 -10.47 -9.12 -0.05
C VAL A 214 -9.46 -8.32 0.76
N LYS A 215 -9.23 -8.78 1.99
CA LYS A 215 -8.13 -8.32 2.85
C LYS A 215 -7.06 -9.40 2.91
N PHE A 216 -5.88 -9.13 2.39
CA PHE A 216 -4.71 -10.01 2.52
C PHE A 216 -3.93 -9.67 3.78
N ILE A 217 -3.51 -10.70 4.52
CA ILE A 217 -2.74 -10.58 5.76
C ILE A 217 -1.45 -11.37 5.62
N SER A 218 -0.33 -10.77 6.02
CA SER A 218 0.99 -11.41 6.08
C SER A 218 1.79 -10.87 7.25
N ASP A 219 2.70 -11.66 7.81
CA ASP A 219 3.71 -11.24 8.79
C ASP A 219 5.01 -10.72 8.14
N SER A 220 5.05 -10.68 6.81
CA SER A 220 6.11 -10.04 6.06
C SER A 220 5.86 -8.54 5.89
N LEU A 221 6.31 -7.73 6.85
CA LEU A 221 6.18 -6.26 6.78
C LEU A 221 6.74 -5.69 5.46
N MET A 222 7.81 -6.32 4.93
CA MET A 222 8.41 -5.91 3.66
C MET A 222 7.42 -6.07 2.49
N VAL A 223 6.78 -7.23 2.36
CA VAL A 223 5.81 -7.53 1.29
C VAL A 223 4.61 -6.61 1.40
N VAL A 224 4.04 -6.50 2.60
CA VAL A 224 2.88 -5.62 2.87
C VAL A 224 3.20 -4.17 2.50
N ASN A 225 4.32 -3.63 2.96
CA ASN A 225 4.69 -2.25 2.67
C ASN A 225 5.02 -2.03 1.18
N GLN A 226 5.54 -3.04 0.48
CA GLN A 226 5.77 -2.94 -0.96
C GLN A 226 4.46 -2.98 -1.75
N LEU A 227 3.49 -3.81 -1.37
CA LEU A 227 2.18 -3.87 -2.02
C LEU A 227 1.30 -2.65 -1.70
N ASN A 228 1.43 -2.09 -0.52
CA ASN A 228 0.82 -0.80 -0.16
C ASN A 228 1.54 0.41 -0.80
N GLY A 229 2.64 0.18 -1.53
CA GLY A 229 3.40 1.25 -2.19
C GLY A 229 4.31 2.05 -1.25
N ILE A 230 4.43 1.64 0.01
CA ILE A 230 5.28 2.28 1.02
C ILE A 230 6.76 2.04 0.69
N PHE A 231 7.12 0.83 0.26
CA PHE A 231 8.49 0.48 -0.13
C PHE A 231 8.62 0.16 -1.62
N THR A 232 9.72 0.59 -2.22
CA THR A 232 10.03 0.27 -3.62
C THR A 232 10.64 -1.12 -3.76
N VAL A 233 10.15 -1.92 -4.70
CA VAL A 233 10.76 -3.20 -5.08
C VAL A 233 11.95 -2.94 -6.00
N LYS A 234 13.16 -3.30 -5.54
CA LYS A 234 14.42 -3.15 -6.29
C LYS A 234 15.06 -4.50 -6.68
N ASN A 235 14.63 -5.59 -6.04
CA ASN A 235 15.16 -6.92 -6.28
C ASN A 235 14.65 -7.45 -7.62
N GLN A 236 15.57 -7.83 -8.51
CA GLN A 236 15.25 -8.30 -9.86
C GLN A 236 14.50 -9.64 -9.88
N ASP A 237 14.73 -10.51 -8.88
CA ASP A 237 14.03 -11.80 -8.77
C ASP A 237 12.58 -11.63 -8.33
N ILE A 238 12.30 -10.57 -7.58
CA ILE A 238 10.98 -10.25 -7.04
C ILE A 238 10.16 -9.42 -8.01
N LEU A 239 10.81 -8.55 -8.76
CA LEU A 239 10.12 -7.57 -9.62
C LEU A 239 9.10 -8.18 -10.59
N PRO A 240 9.35 -9.34 -11.25
CA PRO A 240 8.36 -9.99 -12.09
C PRO A 240 7.13 -10.46 -11.30
N ILE A 241 7.34 -11.07 -10.12
CA ILE A 241 6.25 -11.56 -9.26
C ILE A 241 5.42 -10.38 -8.74
N TYR A 242 6.09 -9.32 -8.33
CA TYR A 242 5.45 -8.09 -7.89
C TYR A 242 4.58 -7.46 -8.99
N LYS A 243 5.08 -7.37 -10.23
CA LYS A 243 4.29 -6.87 -11.36
C LYS A 243 3.06 -7.73 -11.64
N ASP A 244 3.20 -9.05 -11.66
CA ASP A 244 2.10 -9.99 -11.83
C ASP A 244 1.03 -9.83 -10.74
N ILE A 245 1.43 -9.67 -9.47
CA ILE A 245 0.52 -9.36 -8.37
C ILE A 245 -0.22 -8.05 -8.65
N LEU A 246 0.49 -7.01 -9.10
CA LEU A 246 -0.11 -5.71 -9.38
C LEU A 246 -1.17 -5.76 -10.49
N GLU A 247 -0.97 -6.59 -11.51
CA GLU A 247 -1.94 -6.82 -12.59
C GLU A 247 -3.18 -7.56 -12.08
N LYS A 248 -2.96 -8.62 -11.27
CA LYS A 248 -4.05 -9.45 -10.74
C LYS A 248 -4.96 -8.71 -9.74
N ILE A 249 -4.42 -7.84 -8.91
CA ILE A 249 -5.25 -7.12 -7.93
C ILE A 249 -6.17 -6.08 -8.56
N ASP A 250 -5.97 -5.73 -9.83
CA ASP A 250 -6.90 -4.88 -10.58
C ASP A 250 -8.24 -5.60 -10.89
N GLU A 251 -8.34 -6.93 -10.69
CA GLU A 251 -9.57 -7.71 -10.84
C GLU A 251 -10.53 -7.59 -9.64
N PHE A 252 -10.04 -7.07 -8.49
CA PHE A 252 -10.86 -6.85 -7.31
C PHE A 252 -11.54 -5.48 -7.32
N GLU A 253 -12.74 -5.41 -6.77
CA GLU A 253 -13.44 -4.16 -6.50
C GLU A 253 -12.80 -3.43 -5.32
N ALA A 254 -12.39 -4.21 -4.29
CA ALA A 254 -11.66 -3.71 -3.13
C ALA A 254 -10.59 -4.71 -2.70
N VAL A 255 -9.37 -4.23 -2.47
CA VAL A 255 -8.24 -5.01 -1.97
C VAL A 255 -7.44 -4.21 -0.97
N SER A 256 -7.05 -4.86 0.12
CA SER A 256 -6.16 -4.27 1.13
C SER A 256 -5.12 -5.28 1.61
N PHE A 257 -3.97 -4.77 2.06
CA PHE A 257 -2.87 -5.57 2.59
C PHE A 257 -2.54 -5.11 4.01
N ALA A 258 -2.56 -6.03 4.96
CA ALA A 258 -2.29 -5.75 6.37
C ALA A 258 -1.15 -6.61 6.91
N HIS A 259 -0.30 -6.00 7.72
CA HIS A 259 0.73 -6.72 8.47
C HIS A 259 0.18 -7.15 9.84
N VAL A 260 0.54 -8.36 10.24
CA VAL A 260 0.31 -8.88 11.61
C VAL A 260 1.59 -9.47 12.17
N PRO A 261 1.74 -9.52 13.50
CA PRO A 261 2.82 -10.28 14.11
C PRO A 261 2.75 -11.77 13.70
N ARG A 262 3.91 -12.45 13.62
CA ARG A 262 3.99 -13.86 13.24
C ARG A 262 3.11 -14.78 14.11
N SER A 263 2.93 -14.42 15.38
CA SER A 263 2.04 -15.15 16.31
C SER A 263 0.57 -15.14 15.88
N GLU A 264 0.17 -14.23 15.01
CA GLU A 264 -1.19 -14.10 14.47
C GLU A 264 -1.33 -14.68 13.05
N ASN A 265 -0.22 -15.22 12.46
CA ASN A 265 -0.20 -15.84 11.13
C ASN A 265 0.12 -17.33 11.15
N THR A 266 -0.08 -18.00 12.29
CA THR A 266 0.42 -19.35 12.59
C THR A 266 -0.14 -20.44 11.68
N ILE A 267 -1.36 -20.31 11.19
CA ILE A 267 -1.97 -21.34 10.32
C ILE A 267 -1.34 -21.29 8.93
N ALA A 268 -1.18 -20.11 8.33
CA ALA A 268 -0.50 -19.97 7.04
C ALA A 268 0.98 -20.41 7.13
N ASP A 269 1.69 -20.06 8.22
CA ASP A 269 3.06 -20.56 8.51
C ASP A 269 3.10 -22.09 8.58
N SER A 270 2.13 -22.70 9.25
CA SER A 270 2.03 -24.17 9.36
C SER A 270 1.82 -24.83 7.99
N GLU A 271 0.95 -24.28 7.14
CA GLU A 271 0.70 -24.80 5.80
C GLU A 271 1.95 -24.70 4.91
N ALA A 272 2.66 -23.55 4.95
CA ALA A 272 3.90 -23.36 4.21
C ALA A 272 4.99 -24.36 4.63
N ASN A 273 5.14 -24.59 5.93
CA ASN A 273 6.10 -25.54 6.49
C ASN A 273 5.71 -26.99 6.16
N ALA A 274 4.43 -27.35 6.28
CA ALA A 274 3.92 -28.69 5.94
C ALA A 274 4.17 -29.04 4.47
N ALA A 275 4.02 -28.08 3.56
CA ALA A 275 4.29 -28.26 2.15
C ALA A 275 5.76 -28.64 1.86
N ILE A 276 6.71 -28.02 2.57
CA ILE A 276 8.14 -28.36 2.48
C ILE A 276 8.39 -29.75 3.06
N ASP A 277 7.90 -30.01 4.27
CA ASP A 277 8.16 -31.25 5.00
C ASP A 277 7.59 -32.48 4.30
N HIS A 278 6.46 -32.32 3.58
CA HIS A 278 5.86 -33.38 2.78
C HIS A 278 6.79 -33.87 1.66
N ILE A 279 7.50 -32.96 1.01
CA ILE A 279 8.45 -33.28 -0.08
C ILE A 279 9.74 -33.87 0.50
N LEU A 280 10.28 -33.27 1.58
CA LEU A 280 11.53 -33.72 2.19
C LEU A 280 11.43 -35.10 2.86
N LYS A 281 10.23 -35.54 3.30
CA LYS A 281 9.99 -36.88 3.84
C LYS A 281 9.79 -37.94 2.77
N LYS A 282 9.51 -37.56 1.53
CA LYS A 282 9.32 -38.48 0.40
C LYS A 282 10.62 -38.83 -0.35
N ASN A 283 11.67 -38.08 -0.10
CA ASN A 283 13.01 -38.28 -0.63
C ASN A 283 13.95 -38.78 0.45
#